data_04d5e2469bd2929dfc23d21d2ad0204a
#
_entry.id   04d5e2469bd2929dfc23d21d2ad0204a
#
_cell.length_a   1.000
_cell.length_b   1.000
_cell.length_c   1.000
_cell.angle_alpha   90.00
_cell.angle_beta   90.00
_cell.angle_gamma   90.00
#
_symmetry.space_group_name_H-M   'P 1'
#
loop_
_entity.id
_entity.type
_entity.pdbx_description
1 polymer ?
#
loop_
_entity_poly.entity_id
_entity_poly.type
_entity_poly.pdbx_seq_one_letter_code
_entity_poly.pdbx_strand_id
1 'polypeptide(L)'
;MELAQEFFELFKGSDIAHGTFIVNTNRPGDGKKQGTAKVIKEPTTVDMWKEHLTGGTGIGIIPIRSDNHCQWGAIDIDKYDIDHKELCDILHKNKIPAVVGRTKSGGAHVWVFLTESIEAIDMQRKMTELSAALGHSGCEIFPKQSTILVERGDTGNFLNMPYHGDDKTTRYAFDE
;
A
#
# COMPACT_ATOMS: atom_id res chain seq x y z
N MET A 1 -22.54 -3.85 -1.05
CA MET A 1 -21.39 -4.76 -0.82
C MET A 1 -20.82 -4.40 0.55
N GLU A 2 -20.31 -5.33 1.33
CA GLU A 2 -19.70 -5.00 2.62
C GLU A 2 -18.37 -4.29 2.39
N LEU A 3 -18.07 -3.22 3.14
CA LEU A 3 -16.88 -2.36 2.96
C LEU A 3 -15.57 -3.18 2.87
N ALA A 4 -15.43 -4.20 3.71
CA ALA A 4 -14.24 -5.07 3.69
C ALA A 4 -14.09 -5.84 2.37
N GLN A 5 -15.19 -6.23 1.73
CA GLN A 5 -15.19 -6.87 0.41
C GLN A 5 -14.72 -5.86 -0.67
N GLU A 6 -15.18 -4.62 -0.58
CA GLU A 6 -14.76 -3.57 -1.54
C GLU A 6 -13.27 -3.29 -1.45
N PHE A 7 -12.72 -3.16 -0.24
CA PHE A 7 -11.28 -3.01 -0.04
C PHE A 7 -10.49 -4.23 -0.51
N PHE A 8 -10.98 -5.44 -0.23
CA PHE A 8 -10.34 -6.67 -0.69
C PHE A 8 -10.23 -6.73 -2.22
N GLU A 9 -11.29 -6.34 -2.94
CA GLU A 9 -11.27 -6.30 -4.40
C GLU A 9 -10.42 -5.15 -4.95
N LEU A 10 -10.50 -3.95 -4.35
CA LEU A 10 -9.74 -2.77 -4.78
C LEU A 10 -8.23 -3.00 -4.64
N PHE A 11 -7.79 -3.55 -3.51
CA PHE A 11 -6.38 -3.82 -3.21
C PHE A 11 -5.96 -5.26 -3.52
N LYS A 12 -6.61 -5.88 -4.50
CA LYS A 12 -6.26 -7.23 -4.91
C LYS A 12 -4.77 -7.33 -5.26
N GLY A 13 -4.06 -8.18 -4.56
CA GLY A 13 -2.60 -8.35 -4.69
C GLY A 13 -2.19 -9.81 -4.71
N SER A 14 -1.06 -10.11 -4.09
CA SER A 14 -0.46 -11.44 -4.08
C SER A 14 -1.43 -12.54 -3.62
N ASP A 15 -1.45 -13.59 -4.39
CA ASP A 15 -2.24 -14.81 -4.18
C ASP A 15 -1.49 -15.86 -3.33
N ILE A 16 -0.26 -15.53 -2.86
CA ILE A 16 0.60 -16.47 -2.13
C ILE A 16 1.10 -15.93 -0.78
N ALA A 17 1.01 -14.62 -0.54
CA ALA A 17 1.54 -14.01 0.68
C ALA A 17 0.93 -12.64 0.97
N HIS A 18 1.00 -12.22 2.23
CA HIS A 18 0.67 -10.88 2.67
C HIS A 18 1.63 -10.37 3.75
N GLY A 19 1.59 -9.09 4.03
CA GLY A 19 2.35 -8.48 5.10
C GLY A 19 1.51 -8.27 6.36
N THR A 20 2.17 -8.29 7.50
CA THR A 20 1.59 -7.85 8.78
C THR A 20 2.64 -7.13 9.61
N PHE A 21 2.17 -6.36 10.58
CA PHE A 21 3.03 -5.66 11.52
C PHE A 21 2.72 -6.11 12.95
N ILE A 22 3.66 -6.84 13.55
CA ILE A 22 3.53 -7.36 14.90
C ILE A 22 4.11 -6.34 15.88
N VAL A 23 3.28 -5.78 16.76
CA VAL A 23 3.72 -4.86 17.81
C VAL A 23 4.45 -5.63 18.91
N ASN A 24 5.68 -5.25 19.21
CA ASN A 24 6.44 -5.82 20.32
C ASN A 24 5.94 -5.23 21.64
N THR A 25 5.18 -6.01 22.41
CA THR A 25 4.64 -5.61 23.72
C THR A 25 5.67 -5.61 24.85
N ASN A 26 6.88 -6.16 24.62
CA ASN A 26 7.86 -6.47 25.69
C ASN A 26 9.00 -5.47 25.88
N ARG A 27 8.91 -4.24 25.33
CA ARG A 27 9.89 -3.19 25.64
C ARG A 27 9.19 -1.94 26.17
N PRO A 28 9.38 -1.59 27.47
CA PRO A 28 9.02 -0.27 27.99
C PRO A 28 10.02 0.75 27.41
N GLY A 29 9.57 1.69 26.63
CA GLY A 29 10.42 2.75 26.08
C GLY A 29 9.64 3.73 25.23
N ASP A 30 9.71 4.97 25.57
CA ASP A 30 9.48 6.26 24.88
C ASP A 30 8.33 6.40 23.86
N GLY A 31 7.20 5.78 24.08
CA GLY A 31 5.93 6.12 23.41
C GLY A 31 5.79 5.67 21.94
N LYS A 32 6.84 5.22 21.26
CA LYS A 32 6.74 4.61 19.93
C LYS A 32 6.53 3.10 20.07
N LYS A 33 5.36 2.62 19.63
CA LYS A 33 5.12 1.18 19.49
C LYS A 33 6.12 0.63 18.47
N GLN A 34 7.17 -0.01 18.96
CA GLN A 34 8.09 -0.76 18.11
C GLN A 34 7.40 -2.05 17.65
N GLY A 35 7.52 -2.38 16.40
CA GLY A 35 6.98 -3.61 15.84
C GLY A 35 7.86 -4.12 14.71
N THR A 36 7.66 -5.38 14.36
CA THR A 36 8.40 -6.03 13.28
C THR A 36 7.46 -6.30 12.11
N ALA A 37 7.83 -5.83 10.93
CA ALA A 37 7.19 -6.20 9.68
C ALA A 37 7.47 -7.68 9.39
N LYS A 38 6.44 -8.44 9.05
CA LYS A 38 6.54 -9.87 8.77
C LYS A 38 5.73 -10.20 7.51
N VAL A 39 6.29 -11.04 6.66
CA VAL A 39 5.57 -11.67 5.54
C VAL A 39 5.01 -13.01 6.01
N ILE A 40 3.73 -13.22 5.76
CA ILE A 40 3.00 -14.46 5.98
C ILE A 40 2.75 -15.09 4.61
N LYS A 41 3.10 -16.37 4.45
CA LYS A 41 2.95 -17.12 3.17
C LYS A 41 1.53 -17.67 3.00
N GLU A 42 0.56 -16.78 3.05
CA GLU A 42 -0.86 -17.03 2.84
C GLU A 42 -1.48 -15.80 2.17
N PRO A 43 -2.43 -15.96 1.24
CA PRO A 43 -3.13 -14.82 0.65
C PRO A 43 -3.99 -14.10 1.71
N THR A 44 -4.32 -12.85 1.44
CA THR A 44 -5.31 -12.12 2.27
C THR A 44 -6.72 -12.65 2.06
N THR A 45 -7.56 -12.46 3.06
CA THR A 45 -8.98 -12.78 3.03
C THR A 45 -9.83 -11.55 3.38
N VAL A 46 -11.11 -11.60 3.07
CA VAL A 46 -12.08 -10.56 3.46
C VAL A 46 -12.16 -10.40 4.98
N ASP A 47 -12.04 -11.50 5.73
CA ASP A 47 -12.07 -11.44 7.19
C ASP A 47 -10.84 -10.74 7.78
N MET A 48 -9.68 -10.88 7.16
CA MET A 48 -8.50 -10.08 7.54
C MET A 48 -8.71 -8.58 7.29
N TRP A 49 -9.42 -8.22 6.21
CA TRP A 49 -9.81 -6.83 5.97
C TRP A 49 -10.81 -6.32 7.00
N LYS A 50 -11.80 -7.13 7.43
CA LYS A 50 -12.70 -6.77 8.53
C LYS A 50 -11.93 -6.49 9.82
N GLU A 51 -10.99 -7.38 10.17
CA GLU A 51 -10.14 -7.22 11.35
C GLU A 51 -9.28 -5.96 11.25
N HIS A 52 -8.68 -5.70 10.10
CA HIS A 52 -7.88 -4.49 9.85
C HIS A 52 -8.71 -3.22 10.01
N LEU A 53 -9.87 -3.14 9.38
CA LEU A 53 -10.75 -1.97 9.43
C LEU A 53 -11.30 -1.71 10.84
N THR A 54 -11.48 -2.73 11.67
CA THR A 54 -11.94 -2.58 13.07
C THR A 54 -10.79 -2.35 14.07
N GLY A 55 -9.54 -2.24 13.61
CA GLY A 55 -8.39 -1.92 14.45
C GLY A 55 -7.71 -3.11 15.12
N GLY A 56 -8.00 -4.32 14.63
CA GLY A 56 -7.29 -5.54 15.00
C GLY A 56 -5.93 -5.65 14.33
N THR A 57 -5.61 -6.81 13.77
CA THR A 57 -4.34 -7.03 13.07
C THR A 57 -4.23 -6.18 11.82
N GLY A 58 -3.19 -5.34 11.75
CA GLY A 58 -2.92 -4.55 10.55
C GLY A 58 -2.38 -5.43 9.41
N ILE A 59 -2.88 -5.21 8.19
CA ILE A 59 -2.42 -5.92 7.00
C ILE A 59 -1.61 -5.04 6.06
N GLY A 60 -0.70 -5.68 5.35
CA GLY A 60 0.00 -5.13 4.20
C GLY A 60 -0.25 -5.98 2.97
N ILE A 61 -0.44 -5.36 1.83
CA ILE A 61 -0.67 -6.07 0.56
C ILE A 61 0.56 -5.98 -0.32
N ILE A 62 0.93 -7.11 -0.89
CA ILE A 62 1.98 -7.21 -1.91
C ILE A 62 1.29 -7.05 -3.27
N PRO A 63 1.59 -6.00 -4.06
CA PRO A 63 0.87 -5.80 -5.32
C PRO A 63 1.20 -6.82 -6.39
N ILE A 64 2.44 -7.33 -6.46
CA ILE A 64 2.84 -8.34 -7.44
C ILE A 64 2.31 -9.73 -7.06
N ARG A 65 1.70 -10.41 -8.00
CA ARG A 65 1.12 -11.75 -7.87
C ARG A 65 2.10 -12.81 -8.35
N SER A 66 1.76 -14.09 -8.12
CA SER A 66 2.59 -15.24 -8.53
C SER A 66 2.82 -15.32 -10.06
N ASP A 67 1.95 -14.73 -10.86
CA ASP A 67 2.06 -14.61 -12.31
C ASP A 67 2.83 -13.36 -12.79
N ASN A 68 3.46 -12.63 -11.89
CA ASN A 68 4.18 -11.39 -12.14
C ASN A 68 3.32 -10.23 -12.68
N HIS A 69 2.00 -10.28 -12.48
CA HIS A 69 1.07 -9.20 -12.77
C HIS A 69 0.65 -8.46 -11.50
N CYS A 70 0.15 -7.25 -11.68
CA CYS A 70 -0.45 -6.47 -10.60
C CYS A 70 -1.62 -5.63 -11.13
N GLN A 71 -2.53 -5.24 -10.25
CA GLN A 71 -3.72 -4.46 -10.58
C GLN A 71 -3.68 -3.06 -9.99
N TRP A 72 -2.71 -2.78 -9.15
CA TRP A 72 -2.44 -1.46 -8.61
C TRP A 72 -0.95 -1.27 -8.36
N GLY A 73 -0.56 -0.01 -8.31
CA GLY A 73 0.77 0.41 -7.91
C GLY A 73 0.72 1.57 -6.93
N ALA A 74 1.83 1.85 -6.28
CA ALA A 74 1.92 2.96 -5.33
C ALA A 74 3.29 3.61 -5.33
N ILE A 75 3.30 4.90 -4.95
CA ILE A 75 4.49 5.65 -4.56
C ILE A 75 4.40 5.83 -3.05
N ASP A 76 5.46 5.49 -2.32
CA ASP A 76 5.57 5.71 -0.87
C ASP A 76 6.47 6.93 -0.59
N ILE A 77 5.85 8.03 -0.18
CA ILE A 77 6.52 9.31 0.05
C ILE A 77 6.72 9.50 1.55
N ASP A 78 7.91 9.17 2.04
CA ASP A 78 8.31 9.28 3.44
C ASP A 78 8.77 10.71 3.83
N LYS A 79 8.03 11.73 3.39
CA LYS A 79 8.22 13.13 3.80
C LYS A 79 7.09 13.54 4.73
N TYR A 80 7.39 13.90 5.97
CA TYR A 80 6.39 14.15 7.02
C TYR A 80 5.80 15.57 6.99
N ASP A 81 6.37 16.46 6.20
CA ASP A 81 5.93 17.84 5.94
C ASP A 81 5.26 18.03 4.58
N ILE A 82 4.82 16.92 3.96
CA ILE A 82 4.17 16.96 2.65
C ILE A 82 2.78 17.60 2.74
N ASP A 83 2.49 18.51 1.81
CA ASP A 83 1.15 19.05 1.61
C ASP A 83 0.33 18.08 0.74
N HIS A 84 -0.52 17.29 1.39
CA HIS A 84 -1.37 16.30 0.72
C HIS A 84 -2.38 16.97 -0.22
N LYS A 85 -2.89 18.16 0.14
CA LYS A 85 -3.83 18.88 -0.70
C LYS A 85 -3.15 19.36 -1.99
N GLU A 86 -1.96 19.95 -1.88
CA GLU A 86 -1.18 20.34 -3.06
C GLU A 86 -0.93 19.15 -4.00
N LEU A 87 -0.64 17.98 -3.42
CA LEU A 87 -0.44 16.75 -4.20
C LEU A 87 -1.72 16.32 -4.94
N CYS A 88 -2.88 16.40 -4.28
CA CYS A 88 -4.18 16.15 -4.91
C CYS A 88 -4.44 17.17 -6.04
N ASP A 89 -4.24 18.45 -5.79
CA ASP A 89 -4.45 19.53 -6.77
C ASP A 89 -3.57 19.32 -8.03
N ILE A 90 -2.32 18.88 -7.85
CA ILE A 90 -1.42 18.56 -8.98
C ILE A 90 -1.96 17.38 -9.80
N LEU A 91 -2.41 16.32 -9.14
CA LEU A 91 -2.97 15.14 -9.82
C LEU A 91 -4.22 15.50 -10.61
N HIS A 92 -5.16 16.25 -10.02
CA HIS A 92 -6.38 16.70 -10.69
C HIS A 92 -6.11 17.62 -11.88
N LYS A 93 -5.27 18.64 -11.68
CA LYS A 93 -4.89 19.57 -12.75
C LYS A 93 -4.31 18.84 -13.96
N ASN A 94 -3.57 17.77 -13.72
CA ASN A 94 -2.94 16.98 -14.79
C ASN A 94 -3.80 15.78 -15.22
N LYS A 95 -5.02 15.63 -14.69
CA LYS A 95 -5.96 14.52 -15.00
C LYS A 95 -5.34 13.14 -14.79
N ILE A 96 -4.55 13.01 -13.72
CA ILE A 96 -3.92 11.75 -13.35
C ILE A 96 -4.87 11.02 -12.39
N PRO A 97 -5.39 9.83 -12.76
CA PRO A 97 -6.35 9.07 -11.95
C PRO A 97 -5.61 8.32 -10.81
N ALA A 98 -5.15 9.08 -9.82
CA ALA A 98 -4.46 8.54 -8.67
C ALA A 98 -5.13 9.03 -7.37
N VAL A 99 -5.00 8.23 -6.32
CA VAL A 99 -5.56 8.52 -5.00
C VAL A 99 -4.42 8.82 -4.03
N VAL A 100 -4.52 9.92 -3.31
CA VAL A 100 -3.55 10.30 -2.27
C VAL A 100 -4.07 9.84 -0.92
N GLY A 101 -3.26 9.13 -0.16
CA GLY A 101 -3.57 8.77 1.21
C GLY A 101 -2.46 9.16 2.16
N ARG A 102 -2.85 9.50 3.38
CA ARG A 102 -1.93 9.81 4.46
C ARG A 102 -1.39 8.54 5.08
N THR A 103 -0.07 8.46 5.27
CA THR A 103 0.56 7.37 6.00
C THR A 103 0.48 7.58 7.53
N LYS A 104 0.75 6.55 8.31
CA LYS A 104 0.78 6.63 9.78
C LYS A 104 1.73 7.72 10.29
N SER A 105 2.86 7.92 9.62
CA SER A 105 3.90 8.86 10.01
C SER A 105 3.67 10.29 9.49
N GLY A 106 2.63 10.49 8.66
CA GLY A 106 2.31 11.80 8.06
C GLY A 106 2.84 11.99 6.64
N GLY A 107 3.54 11.03 6.07
CA GLY A 107 3.88 10.99 4.65
C GLY A 107 2.66 10.66 3.79
N ALA A 108 2.88 10.35 2.52
CA ALA A 108 1.81 10.03 1.59
C ALA A 108 2.04 8.72 0.83
N HIS A 109 0.96 7.98 0.60
CA HIS A 109 0.89 6.99 -0.48
C HIS A 109 0.12 7.59 -1.65
N VAL A 110 0.62 7.40 -2.86
CA VAL A 110 -0.11 7.74 -4.09
C VAL A 110 -0.40 6.44 -4.83
N TRP A 111 -1.67 6.04 -4.88
CA TRP A 111 -2.09 4.79 -5.53
C TRP A 111 -2.65 5.04 -6.92
N VAL A 112 -2.34 4.14 -7.83
CA VAL A 112 -2.98 4.00 -9.13
C VAL A 112 -3.62 2.62 -9.20
N PHE A 113 -4.91 2.57 -9.51
CA PHE A 113 -5.68 1.33 -9.65
C PHE A 113 -6.04 1.11 -11.11
N LEU A 114 -6.05 -0.15 -11.53
CA LEU A 114 -6.38 -0.55 -12.90
C LEU A 114 -7.60 -1.47 -12.90
N THR A 115 -8.39 -1.39 -13.97
CA THR A 115 -9.51 -2.31 -14.21
C THR A 115 -9.04 -3.71 -14.60
N GLU A 116 -7.88 -3.80 -15.24
CA GLU A 116 -7.25 -5.05 -15.66
C GLU A 116 -5.83 -5.12 -15.13
N SER A 117 -5.34 -6.32 -14.86
CA SER A 117 -3.95 -6.51 -14.43
C SER A 117 -2.98 -6.33 -15.59
N ILE A 118 -1.80 -5.79 -15.27
CA ILE A 118 -0.68 -5.62 -16.21
C ILE A 118 0.58 -6.28 -15.62
N GLU A 119 1.62 -6.45 -16.43
CA GLU A 119 2.91 -6.90 -15.97
C GLU A 119 3.48 -5.94 -14.90
N ALA A 120 4.03 -6.49 -13.82
CA ALA A 120 4.57 -5.70 -12.71
C ALA A 120 5.70 -4.75 -13.16
N ILE A 121 6.47 -5.13 -14.17
CA ILE A 121 7.53 -4.28 -14.75
C ILE A 121 6.95 -3.00 -15.38
N ASP A 122 5.80 -3.09 -16.02
CA ASP A 122 5.16 -1.93 -16.64
C ASP A 122 4.54 -1.01 -15.59
N MET A 123 3.90 -1.57 -14.56
CA MET A 123 3.45 -0.79 -13.42
C MET A 123 4.61 -0.07 -12.73
N GLN A 124 5.70 -0.77 -12.45
CA GLN A 124 6.88 -0.20 -11.82
C GLN A 124 7.44 0.98 -12.63
N ARG A 125 7.53 0.82 -13.96
CA ARG A 125 7.96 1.89 -14.86
C ARG A 125 7.04 3.10 -14.76
N LYS A 126 5.73 2.90 -14.82
CA LYS A 126 4.72 3.97 -14.73
C LYS A 126 4.76 4.69 -13.38
N MET A 127 4.87 3.97 -12.28
CA MET A 127 4.98 4.58 -10.96
C MET A 127 6.28 5.38 -10.82
N THR A 128 7.37 4.92 -11.42
CA THR A 128 8.66 5.66 -11.43
C THR A 128 8.54 6.96 -12.24
N GLU A 129 7.93 6.92 -13.42
CA GLU A 129 7.66 8.10 -14.24
C GLU A 129 6.76 9.10 -13.49
N LEU A 130 5.69 8.61 -12.86
CA LEU A 130 4.78 9.44 -12.09
C LEU A 130 5.47 10.07 -10.87
N SER A 131 6.25 9.30 -10.13
CA SER A 131 7.03 9.79 -8.98
C SER A 131 7.96 10.95 -9.40
N ALA A 132 8.64 10.80 -10.53
CA ALA A 132 9.50 11.84 -11.07
C ALA A 132 8.70 13.10 -11.50
N ALA A 133 7.56 12.90 -12.17
CA ALA A 133 6.69 13.99 -12.61
C ALA A 133 6.11 14.79 -11.43
N LEU A 134 5.85 14.13 -10.30
CA LEU A 134 5.38 14.76 -9.06
C LEU A 134 6.51 15.41 -8.24
N GLY A 135 7.78 15.36 -8.70
CA GLY A 135 8.93 15.91 -7.98
C GLY A 135 9.41 15.03 -6.82
N HIS A 136 9.02 13.76 -6.80
CA HIS A 136 9.35 12.79 -5.76
C HIS A 136 10.23 11.64 -6.27
N SER A 137 11.15 11.93 -7.20
CA SER A 137 12.15 10.95 -7.66
C SER A 137 12.92 10.33 -6.49
N GLY A 138 13.08 9.01 -6.54
CA GLY A 138 13.81 8.27 -5.50
C GLY A 138 12.96 7.82 -4.31
N CYS A 139 11.65 8.13 -4.28
CA CYS A 139 10.71 7.51 -3.37
C CYS A 139 10.55 6.02 -3.68
N GLU A 140 10.16 5.24 -2.68
CA GLU A 140 9.87 3.82 -2.88
C GLU A 140 8.67 3.63 -3.81
N ILE A 141 8.80 2.68 -4.73
CA ILE A 141 7.78 2.33 -5.73
C ILE A 141 7.27 0.92 -5.45
N PHE A 142 5.97 0.73 -5.55
CA PHE A 142 5.32 -0.57 -5.48
C PHE A 142 4.57 -0.89 -6.79
N PRO A 143 4.73 -2.09 -7.34
CA PRO A 143 5.54 -3.21 -6.85
C PRO A 143 7.04 -2.86 -6.82
N LYS A 144 7.76 -3.29 -5.75
CA LYS A 144 9.22 -3.13 -5.68
C LYS A 144 9.94 -4.08 -6.64
N GLN A 145 9.38 -5.27 -6.83
CA GLN A 145 9.88 -6.28 -7.74
C GLN A 145 9.16 -6.18 -9.08
N SER A 146 9.91 -6.25 -10.17
CA SER A 146 9.36 -6.42 -11.52
C SER A 146 9.03 -7.88 -11.83
N THR A 147 9.67 -8.80 -11.13
CA THR A 147 9.52 -10.26 -11.27
C THR A 147 9.78 -10.91 -9.92
N ILE A 148 9.02 -11.95 -9.61
CA ILE A 148 9.27 -12.87 -8.49
C ILE A 148 9.39 -14.31 -9.01
N LEU A 149 10.24 -15.10 -8.38
CA LEU A 149 10.44 -16.53 -8.67
C LEU A 149 9.87 -17.33 -7.50
N VAL A 150 8.60 -17.71 -7.62
CA VAL A 150 7.85 -18.39 -6.55
C VAL A 150 8.51 -19.71 -6.13
N GLU A 151 9.09 -20.43 -7.08
CA GLU A 151 9.83 -21.67 -6.85
C GLU A 151 11.10 -21.47 -5.99
N ARG A 152 11.61 -20.23 -5.88
CA ARG A 152 12.70 -19.85 -4.98
C ARG A 152 12.22 -19.31 -3.63
N GLY A 153 10.90 -19.21 -3.46
CA GLY A 153 10.28 -18.72 -2.25
C GLY A 153 10.11 -17.21 -2.21
N ASP A 154 10.28 -16.50 -3.35
CA ASP A 154 10.03 -15.06 -3.46
C ASP A 154 8.54 -14.76 -3.26
N THR A 155 8.25 -13.66 -2.57
CA THR A 155 6.86 -13.22 -2.31
C THR A 155 6.61 -11.77 -2.71
N GLY A 156 7.65 -10.99 -2.93
CA GLY A 156 7.56 -9.54 -3.11
C GLY A 156 7.49 -8.76 -1.78
N ASN A 157 7.44 -7.44 -1.89
CA ASN A 157 7.33 -6.52 -0.76
C ASN A 157 5.90 -5.99 -0.62
N PHE A 158 5.42 -5.86 0.60
CA PHE A 158 4.10 -5.32 0.90
C PHE A 158 4.12 -3.82 1.22
N LEU A 159 3.01 -3.17 0.97
CA LEU A 159 2.68 -1.84 1.45
C LEU A 159 1.61 -1.95 2.55
N ASN A 160 1.76 -1.19 3.63
CA ASN A 160 0.75 -1.14 4.69
C ASN A 160 -0.53 -0.47 4.19
N MET A 161 -1.68 -1.10 4.48
CA MET A 161 -2.96 -0.64 3.98
C MET A 161 -3.53 0.55 4.77
N PRO A 162 -4.34 1.39 4.12
CA PRO A 162 -5.04 2.50 4.74
C PRO A 162 -6.21 2.02 5.64
N TYR A 163 -6.81 2.95 6.37
CA TYR A 163 -8.02 2.76 7.18
C TYR A 163 -7.93 1.73 8.32
N HIS A 164 -6.72 1.43 8.81
CA HIS A 164 -6.58 0.61 10.01
C HIS A 164 -7.17 1.34 11.22
N GLY A 165 -8.19 0.74 11.83
CA GLY A 165 -8.82 1.27 13.05
C GLY A 165 -9.99 2.20 12.81
N ASP A 166 -10.63 2.13 11.63
CA ASP A 166 -11.86 2.83 11.28
C ASP A 166 -11.79 4.36 11.52
N ASP A 167 -12.77 4.96 12.17
CA ASP A 167 -12.84 6.41 12.45
C ASP A 167 -11.65 6.97 13.25
N LYS A 168 -10.89 6.11 13.92
CA LYS A 168 -9.70 6.50 14.69
C LYS A 168 -8.42 6.41 13.88
N THR A 169 -8.52 6.06 12.62
CA THR A 169 -7.35 5.90 11.76
C THR A 169 -6.66 7.25 11.50
N THR A 170 -5.34 7.19 11.41
CA THR A 170 -4.53 8.29 10.87
C THR A 170 -4.11 8.06 9.41
N ARG A 171 -4.55 6.93 8.83
CA ARG A 171 -4.24 6.48 7.48
C ARG A 171 -5.50 6.53 6.62
N TYR A 172 -5.77 7.64 6.01
CA TYR A 172 -6.98 7.87 5.22
C TYR A 172 -6.64 8.49 3.87
N ALA A 173 -7.49 8.25 2.88
CA ALA A 173 -7.40 8.90 1.59
C ALA A 173 -7.99 10.32 1.67
N PHE A 174 -7.44 11.21 0.86
CA PHE A 174 -7.99 12.54 0.66
C PHE A 174 -9.05 12.46 -0.42
N ASP A 175 -10.22 12.97 -0.09
CA ASP A 175 -11.27 13.31 -1.04
C ASP A 175 -11.15 14.80 -1.37
N GLU A 176 -11.59 15.23 -2.55
CA GLU A 176 -11.44 16.61 -3.02
C GLU A 176 -12.07 17.68 -2.12
#